data_7774424301a5211510763dd6b9dc2451
#
_entry.id   7774424301a5211510763dd6b9dc2451
#
_cell.length_a   1.000
_cell.length_b   1.000
_cell.length_c   1.000
_cell.angle_alpha   90.00
_cell.angle_beta   90.00
_cell.angle_gamma   90.00
#
_symmetry.space_group_name_H-M   'P 1'
#
loop_
_entity.id
_entity.type
_entity.pdbx_description
1 polymer ?
#
loop_
_entity_poly.entity_id
_entity_poly.type
_entity_poly.pdbx_seq_one_letter_code
_entity_poly.pdbx_strand_id
1 'polypeptide(L)'
;MCIRDRYGVLELDGTKIINFIEKPEDMKYGNNVSLGVYCLHKKDIKEIKDKLEISCSFEKNVFPNLADNNLLDCFIVEGNMLDVGTRESYIYAHTENQSNWISESASTGKNVTIENSVILGSSSIGNNVQIKNSIICDKTIIEDGTILYDEIIRS
;
A
#
# COMPACT_ATOMS: atom_id res chain seq x y z
N MET A 1 -9.47 -13.34 1.96
CA MET A 1 -8.42 -12.69 2.77
C MET A 1 -9.06 -11.47 3.40
N CYS A 2 -9.10 -11.41 4.74
CA CYS A 2 -9.75 -10.29 5.43
C CYS A 2 -8.79 -9.10 5.47
N ILE A 3 -9.31 -7.89 5.27
CA ILE A 3 -8.48 -6.67 5.33
C ILE A 3 -7.80 -6.51 6.71
N ARG A 4 -8.43 -6.99 7.77
CA ARG A 4 -7.95 -6.89 9.15
C ARG A 4 -6.68 -7.69 9.46
N ASP A 5 -6.43 -8.77 8.71
CA ASP A 5 -5.22 -9.59 8.90
C ASP A 5 -3.93 -8.84 8.54
N ARG A 6 -4.07 -7.66 7.92
CA ARG A 6 -2.95 -6.86 7.42
C ARG A 6 -2.70 -5.57 8.21
N TYR A 7 -3.68 -5.11 8.99
CA TYR A 7 -3.67 -3.81 9.67
C TYR A 7 -3.87 -3.94 11.17
N GLY A 8 -3.47 -2.90 11.90
CA GLY A 8 -3.86 -2.71 13.28
C GLY A 8 -5.38 -2.46 13.37
N VAL A 9 -6.05 -3.13 14.29
CA VAL A 9 -7.47 -2.97 14.60
C VAL A 9 -7.63 -2.16 15.88
N LEU A 10 -8.62 -1.27 15.89
CA LEU A 10 -8.83 -0.30 16.96
C LEU A 10 -10.20 -0.53 17.62
N GLU A 11 -10.21 -0.59 18.95
CA GLU A 11 -11.42 -0.42 19.73
C GLU A 11 -11.51 1.03 20.19
N LEU A 12 -12.68 1.65 19.98
CA LEU A 12 -12.90 3.08 20.19
C LEU A 12 -13.97 3.33 21.26
N ASP A 13 -13.73 4.36 22.07
CA ASP A 13 -14.77 5.07 22.83
C ASP A 13 -14.83 6.52 22.33
N GLY A 14 -15.81 6.81 21.47
CA GLY A 14 -15.83 8.07 20.70
C GLY A 14 -14.61 8.18 19.79
N THR A 15 -13.75 9.16 20.01
CA THR A 15 -12.46 9.32 19.30
C THR A 15 -11.27 8.75 20.07
N LYS A 16 -11.46 8.28 21.29
CA LYS A 16 -10.43 7.64 22.08
C LYS A 16 -10.17 6.22 21.59
N ILE A 17 -8.92 5.88 21.39
CA ILE A 17 -8.50 4.51 21.15
C ILE A 17 -8.29 3.85 22.52
N ILE A 18 -9.18 2.91 22.87
CA ILE A 18 -9.09 2.16 24.13
C ILE A 18 -8.33 0.85 23.99
N ASN A 19 -8.17 0.37 22.76
CA ASN A 19 -7.33 -0.78 22.47
C ASN A 19 -6.75 -0.69 21.06
N PHE A 20 -5.48 -1.03 20.89
CA PHE A 20 -4.77 -1.09 19.62
C PHE A 20 -4.16 -2.49 19.43
N ILE A 21 -4.65 -3.26 18.47
CA ILE A 21 -4.25 -4.65 18.24
C ILE A 21 -3.64 -4.78 16.84
N GLU A 22 -2.34 -4.98 16.77
CA GLU A 22 -1.64 -5.16 15.49
C GLU A 22 -1.89 -6.56 14.93
N LYS A 23 -2.52 -6.63 13.75
CA LYS A 23 -2.78 -7.87 12.97
C LYS A 23 -3.42 -8.97 13.83
N PRO A 24 -4.62 -8.74 14.38
CA PRO A 24 -5.25 -9.71 15.26
C PRO A 24 -5.59 -11.03 14.51
N GLU A 25 -5.38 -12.14 15.18
CA GLU A 25 -5.81 -13.46 14.68
C GLU A 25 -7.34 -13.64 14.81
N ASP A 26 -7.95 -12.96 15.78
CA ASP A 26 -9.38 -13.04 16.09
C ASP A 26 -10.18 -11.88 15.50
N MET A 27 -11.38 -12.19 14.98
CA MET A 27 -12.30 -11.21 14.36
C MET A 27 -13.14 -10.40 15.38
N LYS A 28 -12.93 -10.57 16.66
CA LYS A 28 -13.78 -10.00 17.74
C LYS A 28 -13.54 -8.51 18.06
N TYR A 29 -12.50 -7.91 17.53
CA TYR A 29 -12.05 -6.55 17.90
C TYR A 29 -12.65 -5.41 17.07
N GLY A 30 -13.82 -5.58 16.46
CA GLY A 30 -14.51 -4.51 15.73
C GLY A 30 -14.03 -4.33 14.28
N ASN A 31 -14.44 -3.20 13.66
CA ASN A 31 -14.26 -2.94 12.23
C ASN A 31 -13.32 -1.76 11.92
N ASN A 32 -12.87 -1.03 12.93
CA ASN A 32 -12.01 0.13 12.74
C ASN A 32 -10.57 -0.34 12.52
N VAL A 33 -9.96 0.09 11.41
CA VAL A 33 -8.58 -0.26 11.08
C VAL A 33 -7.71 0.99 11.03
N SER A 34 -6.45 0.83 11.45
CA SER A 34 -5.46 1.89 11.33
C SER A 34 -5.06 2.08 9.86
N LEU A 35 -5.06 3.30 9.37
CA LEU A 35 -4.56 3.65 8.03
C LEU A 35 -3.04 3.79 7.98
N GLY A 36 -2.33 3.61 9.10
CA GLY A 36 -0.88 3.77 9.17
C GLY A 36 -0.40 5.22 9.10
N VAL A 37 -1.28 6.19 9.35
CA VAL A 37 -0.94 7.62 9.37
C VAL A 37 -1.04 8.12 10.80
N TYR A 38 0.08 8.62 11.34
CA TYR A 38 0.18 9.01 12.74
C TYR A 38 0.70 10.43 12.90
N CYS A 39 0.16 11.16 13.87
CA CYS A 39 0.63 12.47 14.27
C CYS A 39 1.05 12.42 15.74
N LEU A 40 2.33 12.65 16.02
CA LEU A 40 2.90 12.59 17.35
C LEU A 40 3.55 13.91 17.71
N HIS A 41 3.40 14.34 18.97
CA HIS A 41 4.07 15.53 19.45
C HIS A 41 5.56 15.24 19.70
N LYS A 42 6.45 16.13 19.27
CA LYS A 42 7.92 15.93 19.32
C LYS A 42 8.44 15.59 20.73
N LYS A 43 7.83 16.17 21.78
CA LYS A 43 8.22 15.87 23.18
C LYS A 43 7.91 14.43 23.54
N ASP A 44 6.76 13.88 23.09
CA ASP A 44 6.32 12.53 23.42
C ASP A 44 7.20 11.49 22.73
N ILE A 45 7.67 11.79 21.51
CA ILE A 45 8.65 10.94 20.78
C ILE A 45 9.97 10.84 21.57
N LYS A 46 10.43 11.91 22.22
CA LYS A 46 11.64 11.86 23.03
C LYS A 46 11.47 10.97 24.26
N GLU A 47 10.36 11.13 24.99
CA GLU A 47 10.06 10.30 26.17
C GLU A 47 9.90 8.82 25.79
N ILE A 48 9.27 8.54 24.65
CA ILE A 48 9.14 7.18 24.10
C ILE A 48 10.52 6.62 23.77
N LYS A 49 11.36 7.39 23.06
CA LYS A 49 12.70 6.97 22.65
C LYS A 49 13.60 6.58 23.85
N ASP A 50 13.50 7.33 24.92
CA ASP A 50 14.31 7.09 26.12
C ASP A 50 13.88 5.81 26.89
N LYS A 51 12.67 5.31 26.63
CA LYS A 51 12.10 4.11 27.24
C LYS A 51 12.16 2.87 26.36
N LEU A 52 12.48 3.01 25.07
CA LEU A 52 12.45 1.93 24.11
C LEU A 52 13.82 1.28 23.94
N GLU A 53 13.79 -0.03 23.76
CA GLU A 53 14.95 -0.82 23.30
C GLU A 53 15.32 -0.46 21.85
N ILE A 54 16.51 -0.89 21.42
CA ILE A 54 17.12 -0.56 20.12
C ILE A 54 16.23 -0.92 18.91
N SER A 55 15.27 -1.82 19.07
CA SER A 55 14.31 -2.22 18.06
C SER A 55 12.90 -2.27 18.63
N CYS A 56 12.03 -1.34 18.22
CA CYS A 56 10.63 -1.36 18.61
C CYS A 56 9.72 -1.05 17.42
N SER A 57 8.52 -1.62 17.43
CA SER A 57 7.41 -1.25 16.54
C SER A 57 6.48 -0.29 17.27
N PHE A 58 6.07 0.78 16.62
CA PHE A 58 5.06 1.68 17.17
C PHE A 58 3.75 0.92 17.42
N GLU A 59 3.35 0.08 16.49
CA GLU A 59 2.08 -0.66 16.53
C GLU A 59 2.05 -1.74 17.61
N LYS A 60 3.19 -2.38 17.88
CA LYS A 60 3.28 -3.48 18.85
C LYS A 60 3.68 -3.04 20.26
N ASN A 61 4.51 -2.01 20.35
CA ASN A 61 5.14 -1.65 21.63
C ASN A 61 4.68 -0.29 22.17
N VAL A 62 4.34 0.66 21.31
CA VAL A 62 4.01 2.04 21.71
C VAL A 62 2.51 2.25 21.79
N PHE A 63 1.79 2.02 20.72
CA PHE A 63 0.36 2.35 20.63
C PHE A 63 -0.52 1.57 21.62
N PRO A 64 -0.31 0.27 21.88
CA PRO A 64 -1.07 -0.41 22.93
C PRO A 64 -0.88 0.25 24.29
N ASN A 65 0.34 0.59 24.65
CA ASN A 65 0.63 1.27 25.94
C ASN A 65 -0.01 2.66 26.02
N LEU A 66 0.00 3.42 24.92
CA LEU A 66 -0.68 4.74 24.86
C LEU A 66 -2.20 4.60 24.96
N ALA A 67 -2.79 3.58 24.33
CA ALA A 67 -4.21 3.28 24.41
C ALA A 67 -4.63 2.92 25.85
N ASP A 68 -3.89 2.03 26.52
CA ASP A 68 -4.12 1.63 27.91
C ASP A 68 -4.08 2.83 28.90
N ASN A 69 -3.30 3.86 28.56
CA ASN A 69 -3.20 5.09 29.35
C ASN A 69 -4.13 6.22 28.85
N ASN A 70 -5.05 5.96 27.92
CA ASN A 70 -5.96 6.96 27.33
C ASN A 70 -5.25 8.17 26.68
N LEU A 71 -4.04 7.94 26.14
CA LEU A 71 -3.22 8.97 25.49
C LEU A 71 -3.27 8.92 23.96
N LEU A 72 -4.12 8.07 23.39
CA LEU A 72 -4.23 7.87 21.95
C LEU A 72 -5.64 8.23 21.46
N ASP A 73 -5.70 9.18 20.56
CA ASP A 73 -6.94 9.58 19.87
C ASP A 73 -6.89 9.18 18.40
N CYS A 74 -8.05 9.05 17.75
CA CYS A 74 -8.14 8.87 16.33
C CYS A 74 -8.96 9.94 15.64
N PHE A 75 -8.66 10.14 14.37
CA PHE A 75 -9.49 10.83 13.43
C PHE A 75 -10.15 9.80 12.51
N ILE A 76 -11.47 9.70 12.55
CA ILE A 76 -12.23 8.75 11.73
C ILE A 76 -12.37 9.31 10.33
N VAL A 77 -11.92 8.58 9.33
CA VAL A 77 -12.04 8.91 7.91
C VAL A 77 -13.03 7.93 7.28
N GLU A 78 -14.05 8.47 6.62
CA GLU A 78 -14.96 7.70 5.78
C GLU A 78 -14.47 7.72 4.35
N GLY A 79 -14.49 6.58 3.67
CA GLY A 79 -14.09 6.45 2.27
C GLY A 79 -13.46 5.11 1.94
N ASN A 80 -13.06 4.98 0.69
CA ASN A 80 -12.34 3.81 0.22
C ASN A 80 -10.84 3.96 0.47
N MET A 81 -10.26 2.96 1.08
CA MET A 81 -8.81 2.84 1.23
C MET A 81 -8.30 1.74 0.30
N LEU A 82 -7.25 2.05 -0.44
CA LEU A 82 -6.52 1.09 -1.24
C LEU A 82 -5.09 0.96 -0.72
N ASP A 83 -4.74 -0.23 -0.22
CA ASP A 83 -3.37 -0.56 0.14
C ASP A 83 -2.59 -1.03 -1.09
N VAL A 84 -1.61 -0.23 -1.50
CA VAL A 84 -0.78 -0.49 -2.69
C VAL A 84 0.54 -1.14 -2.27
N GLY A 85 0.44 -2.31 -1.64
CA GLY A 85 1.59 -3.08 -1.17
C GLY A 85 2.02 -4.24 -2.05
N THR A 86 1.28 -4.55 -3.12
CA THR A 86 1.58 -5.65 -4.05
C THR A 86 1.51 -5.18 -5.50
N ARG A 87 2.08 -5.96 -6.42
CA ARG A 87 1.97 -5.71 -7.87
C ARG A 87 0.50 -5.61 -8.30
N GLU A 88 -0.32 -6.53 -7.85
CA GLU A 88 -1.74 -6.63 -8.19
C GLU A 88 -2.50 -5.39 -7.70
N SER A 89 -2.26 -4.96 -6.47
CA SER A 89 -2.90 -3.75 -5.93
C SER A 89 -2.40 -2.47 -6.62
N TYR A 90 -1.12 -2.44 -7.05
CA TYR A 90 -0.58 -1.33 -7.83
C TYR A 90 -1.22 -1.24 -9.22
N ILE A 91 -1.35 -2.37 -9.92
CA ILE A 91 -2.04 -2.44 -11.22
C ILE A 91 -3.49 -1.99 -11.04
N TYR A 92 -4.20 -2.54 -10.05
CA TYR A 92 -5.58 -2.17 -9.77
C TYR A 92 -5.75 -0.65 -9.50
N ALA A 93 -4.83 -0.05 -8.73
CA ALA A 93 -4.84 1.38 -8.42
C ALA A 93 -4.75 2.28 -9.67
N HIS A 94 -4.05 1.81 -10.70
CA HIS A 94 -3.91 2.54 -11.97
C HIS A 94 -5.04 2.27 -12.95
N THR A 95 -5.54 1.05 -12.97
CA THR A 95 -6.51 0.65 -14.00
C THR A 95 -7.95 1.00 -13.62
N GLU A 96 -8.33 1.07 -12.35
CA GLU A 96 -9.66 1.45 -11.84
C GLU A 96 -10.84 0.98 -12.71
N ASN A 97 -10.86 -0.29 -13.13
CA ASN A 97 -11.84 -0.88 -14.07
C ASN A 97 -11.51 -0.72 -15.57
N GLN A 98 -10.36 -0.22 -15.95
CA GLN A 98 -9.83 -0.32 -17.30
C GLN A 98 -8.96 -1.57 -17.44
N SER A 99 -8.76 -2.03 -18.68
CA SER A 99 -7.91 -3.19 -18.93
C SER A 99 -6.43 -2.90 -18.71
N ASN A 100 -6.00 -1.65 -18.88
CA ASN A 100 -4.60 -1.23 -18.80
C ASN A 100 -4.48 0.25 -18.45
N TRP A 101 -3.31 0.65 -17.97
CA TRP A 101 -2.91 2.04 -17.90
C TRP A 101 -1.58 2.26 -18.64
N ILE A 102 -1.54 3.20 -19.55
CA ILE A 102 -0.36 3.53 -20.36
C ILE A 102 -0.14 5.04 -20.27
N SER A 103 1.06 5.43 -19.86
CA SER A 103 1.47 6.84 -19.80
C SER A 103 1.38 7.49 -21.17
N GLU A 104 0.91 8.73 -21.24
CA GLU A 104 0.87 9.52 -22.47
C GLU A 104 2.27 9.74 -23.08
N SER A 105 3.32 9.69 -22.28
CA SER A 105 4.72 9.82 -22.71
C SER A 105 5.35 8.50 -23.16
N ALA A 106 4.66 7.36 -22.98
CA ALA A 106 5.14 6.07 -23.46
C ALA A 106 4.89 5.93 -24.97
N SER A 107 5.78 5.18 -25.63
CA SER A 107 5.62 4.83 -27.05
C SER A 107 5.43 3.33 -27.22
N THR A 108 4.53 2.93 -28.13
CA THR A 108 4.27 1.53 -28.44
C THR A 108 4.47 1.28 -29.93
N GLY A 109 5.14 0.16 -30.26
CA GLY A 109 5.33 -0.32 -31.63
C GLY A 109 4.05 -0.92 -32.24
N LYS A 110 4.21 -1.65 -33.34
CA LYS A 110 3.11 -2.35 -34.03
C LYS A 110 2.84 -3.71 -33.40
N ASN A 111 1.58 -4.16 -33.46
CA ASN A 111 1.16 -5.48 -32.97
C ASN A 111 1.51 -5.72 -31.50
N VAL A 112 1.32 -4.72 -30.65
CA VAL A 112 1.52 -4.81 -29.19
C VAL A 112 0.21 -5.18 -28.54
N THR A 113 0.24 -6.16 -27.63
CA THR A 113 -0.88 -6.56 -26.79
C THR A 113 -0.52 -6.28 -25.33
N ILE A 114 -1.35 -5.50 -24.66
CA ILE A 114 -1.17 -5.17 -23.24
C ILE A 114 -2.46 -5.50 -22.50
N GLU A 115 -2.38 -6.34 -21.48
CA GLU A 115 -3.54 -6.77 -20.68
C GLU A 115 -3.20 -6.63 -19.18
N ASN A 116 -4.12 -6.07 -18.42
CA ASN A 116 -4.01 -5.91 -16.96
C ASN A 116 -2.62 -5.44 -16.52
N SER A 117 -2.11 -4.37 -17.16
CA SER A 117 -0.73 -3.92 -17.01
C SER A 117 -0.62 -2.41 -16.94
N VAL A 118 0.49 -1.94 -16.38
CA VAL A 118 0.80 -0.52 -16.21
C VAL A 118 2.11 -0.19 -16.92
N ILE A 119 2.09 0.79 -17.81
CA ILE A 119 3.28 1.30 -18.52
C ILE A 119 3.54 2.72 -18.04
N LEU A 120 4.64 2.91 -17.33
CA LEU A 120 4.97 4.19 -16.68
C LEU A 120 5.88 5.06 -17.56
N GLY A 121 5.75 6.37 -17.36
CA GLY A 121 6.65 7.39 -17.87
C GLY A 121 6.91 7.33 -19.37
N SER A 122 8.15 7.59 -19.77
CA SER A 122 8.62 7.64 -21.16
C SER A 122 9.20 6.31 -21.65
N SER A 123 8.56 5.19 -21.27
CA SER A 123 8.97 3.86 -21.71
C SER A 123 8.73 3.64 -23.20
N SER A 124 9.56 2.80 -23.83
CA SER A 124 9.46 2.44 -25.25
C SER A 124 9.20 0.95 -25.40
N ILE A 125 8.08 0.60 -26.00
CA ILE A 125 7.67 -0.78 -26.25
C ILE A 125 7.86 -1.10 -27.73
N GLY A 126 8.66 -2.12 -28.04
CA GLY A 126 8.94 -2.55 -29.40
C GLY A 126 7.75 -3.17 -30.14
N ASN A 127 8.00 -3.73 -31.33
CA ASN A 127 6.98 -4.37 -32.14
C ASN A 127 6.71 -5.82 -31.71
N ASN A 128 5.51 -6.33 -31.94
CA ASN A 128 5.11 -7.72 -31.64
C ASN A 128 5.32 -8.12 -30.18
N VAL A 129 5.13 -7.20 -29.25
CA VAL A 129 5.31 -7.40 -27.82
C VAL A 129 4.00 -7.80 -27.15
N GLN A 130 4.07 -8.71 -26.19
CA GLN A 130 2.94 -9.11 -25.34
C GLN A 130 3.29 -8.83 -23.88
N ILE A 131 2.42 -8.10 -23.19
CA ILE A 131 2.59 -7.73 -21.79
C ILE A 131 1.30 -8.05 -21.04
N LYS A 132 1.39 -8.86 -19.98
CA LYS A 132 0.23 -9.23 -19.17
C LYS A 132 0.56 -9.22 -17.69
N ASN A 133 -0.37 -8.71 -16.86
CA ASN A 133 -0.24 -8.61 -15.40
C ASN A 133 1.08 -7.98 -14.96
N SER A 134 1.62 -7.01 -15.69
CA SER A 134 2.99 -6.53 -15.53
C SER A 134 3.07 -5.02 -15.32
N ILE A 135 4.16 -4.58 -14.73
CA ILE A 135 4.46 -3.16 -14.55
C ILE A 135 5.77 -2.86 -15.29
N ILE A 136 5.72 -1.94 -16.25
CA ILE A 136 6.90 -1.42 -16.93
C ILE A 136 7.21 -0.05 -16.32
N CYS A 137 8.34 0.05 -15.64
CA CYS A 137 8.77 1.27 -14.98
C CYS A 137 9.23 2.33 -15.97
N ASP A 138 9.30 3.59 -15.51
CA ASP A 138 9.71 4.72 -16.35
C ASP A 138 11.07 4.50 -17.04
N LYS A 139 11.21 5.01 -18.26
CA LYS A 139 12.42 4.94 -19.09
C LYS A 139 12.87 3.53 -19.49
N THR A 140 12.00 2.54 -19.35
CA THR A 140 12.31 1.17 -19.75
C THR A 140 12.15 1.00 -21.25
N ILE A 141 13.05 0.23 -21.86
CA ILE A 141 12.97 -0.18 -23.27
C ILE A 141 12.66 -1.67 -23.32
N ILE A 142 11.57 -2.02 -23.99
CA ILE A 142 11.17 -3.40 -24.26
C ILE A 142 11.42 -3.68 -25.73
N GLU A 143 12.27 -4.67 -26.03
CA GLU A 143 12.68 -5.04 -27.38
C GLU A 143 11.55 -5.73 -28.16
N ASP A 144 11.67 -5.72 -29.49
CA ASP A 144 10.74 -6.38 -30.40
C ASP A 144 10.56 -7.88 -30.06
N GLY A 145 9.34 -8.37 -30.13
CA GLY A 145 9.01 -9.77 -29.91
C GLY A 145 9.04 -10.23 -28.45
N THR A 146 9.24 -9.33 -27.49
CA THR A 146 9.29 -9.66 -26.06
C THR A 146 7.92 -10.10 -25.55
N ILE A 147 7.92 -11.12 -24.69
CA ILE A 147 6.72 -11.61 -24.00
C ILE A 147 6.95 -11.52 -22.50
N LEU A 148 6.08 -10.79 -21.78
CA LEU A 148 6.17 -10.54 -20.34
C LEU A 148 4.87 -10.95 -19.65
N TYR A 149 4.99 -11.79 -18.64
CA TYR A 149 3.89 -12.21 -17.78
C TYR A 149 4.29 -12.09 -16.31
N ASP A 150 3.44 -11.42 -15.52
CA ASP A 150 3.63 -11.32 -14.08
C ASP A 150 4.95 -10.65 -13.65
N GLU A 151 5.44 -9.68 -14.42
CA GLU A 151 6.74 -9.07 -14.24
C GLU A 151 6.68 -7.60 -13.76
N ILE A 152 7.77 -7.17 -13.13
CA ILE A 152 8.07 -5.75 -12.88
C ILE A 152 9.42 -5.46 -13.53
N ILE A 153 9.40 -4.73 -14.65
CA ILE A 153 10.61 -4.39 -15.41
C ILE A 153 11.04 -2.98 -15.07
N ARG A 154 12.30 -2.85 -14.71
CA ARG A 154 12.96 -1.59 -14.36
C ARG A 154 14.04 -1.27 -15.39
N SER A 155 14.29 0.02 -15.60
CA SER A 155 15.41 0.54 -16.41
C SER A 155 16.78 0.21 -15.81
#